data_c40719f95240ab5651868ba64de606e1
#
_entry.id   c40719f95240ab5651868ba64de606e1
#
_cell.length_a   1.000
_cell.length_b   1.000
_cell.length_c   1.000
_cell.angle_alpha   90.00
_cell.angle_beta   90.00
_cell.angle_gamma   90.00
#
_symmetry.space_group_name_H-M   'P 1'
#
loop_
_entity.id
_entity.type
_entity.pdbx_description
1 polymer ?
#
loop_
_entity_poly.entity_id
_entity_poly.type
_entity_poly.pdbx_seq_one_letter_code
_entity_poly.pdbx_strand_id
1 'polypeptide(L)'
;MKKITLSLMAALVAMSGMAQIKLGKDVNLKIYGHVRTDIYYNSRDNVQSVDGLFYSYPKDEVLDPNGNDINGSDNSNMYAVYSRMGFDFAGPMIGKAKTSAKIEFDFRGNGNDNLSALRLRHAYFNFDWGKNKVLVGQTSHPFFGEVSPQILNLNTGSPFQPFGRAPQIRYRHNSGALQLQAAAVWQSQFKSHGPTADDGTGKGNARNQYPHKNSNIPEL
;
A
#
# COMPACT_ATOMS: atom_id res chain seq x y z
N MET A 1 2.39 -0.58 41.08
CA MET A 1 3.60 -1.13 40.41
C MET A 1 3.53 -0.69 38.96
N LYS A 2 4.47 0.11 38.48
CA LYS A 2 4.48 0.60 37.09
C LYS A 2 4.77 -0.56 36.18
N LYS A 3 3.80 -0.98 35.35
CA LYS A 3 4.02 -1.94 34.27
C LYS A 3 4.85 -1.27 33.18
N ILE A 4 6.06 -1.74 32.99
CA ILE A 4 6.93 -1.28 31.90
C ILE A 4 6.39 -1.91 30.63
N THR A 5 5.89 -1.08 29.73
CA THR A 5 5.43 -1.49 28.41
C THR A 5 6.66 -1.74 27.54
N LEU A 6 7.05 -2.99 27.40
CA LEU A 6 8.15 -3.39 26.52
C LEU A 6 7.56 -3.81 25.18
N SER A 7 7.59 -2.91 24.20
CA SER A 7 7.30 -3.25 22.80
C SER A 7 8.57 -3.81 22.19
N LEU A 8 8.71 -5.12 22.16
CA LEU A 8 9.82 -5.78 21.48
C LEU A 8 9.43 -6.03 20.02
N MET A 9 9.88 -5.16 19.13
CA MET A 9 9.77 -5.33 17.69
C MET A 9 11.10 -5.89 17.16
N ALA A 10 11.15 -7.19 16.92
CA ALA A 10 12.29 -7.82 16.26
C ALA A 10 12.04 -7.87 14.75
N ALA A 11 12.65 -6.95 14.00
CA ALA A 11 12.72 -7.06 12.55
C ALA A 11 13.81 -8.06 12.18
N LEU A 12 13.46 -9.24 11.72
CA LEU A 12 14.42 -10.24 11.25
C LEU A 12 14.73 -10.01 9.77
N VAL A 13 15.98 -9.77 9.54
CA VAL A 13 16.83 -9.83 8.33
C VAL A 13 16.09 -10.06 7.01
N ALA A 14 16.00 -9.00 6.22
CA ALA A 14 15.70 -9.08 4.81
C ALA A 14 16.93 -9.62 4.04
N MET A 15 16.91 -10.87 3.63
CA MET A 15 17.82 -11.34 2.59
C MET A 15 17.36 -10.75 1.25
N SER A 16 18.03 -9.71 0.80
CA SER A 16 17.79 -9.13 -0.52
C SER A 16 18.60 -9.89 -1.56
N GLY A 17 17.95 -10.76 -2.32
CA GLY A 17 18.51 -11.35 -3.53
C GLY A 17 18.24 -10.46 -4.73
N MET A 18 19.24 -10.19 -5.56
CA MET A 18 19.09 -9.54 -6.87
C MET A 18 19.68 -10.41 -7.94
N ALA A 19 18.87 -10.84 -8.91
CA ALA A 19 19.32 -11.52 -10.10
C ALA A 19 19.04 -10.65 -11.32
N GLN A 20 20.03 -10.51 -12.21
CA GLN A 20 19.87 -9.83 -13.49
C GLN A 20 19.94 -10.85 -14.61
N ILE A 21 18.93 -10.89 -15.45
CA ILE A 21 18.80 -11.82 -16.57
C ILE A 21 18.67 -11.02 -17.85
N LYS A 22 19.48 -11.34 -18.84
CA LYS A 22 19.38 -10.76 -20.18
C LYS A 22 18.36 -11.56 -20.99
N LEU A 23 17.22 -10.94 -21.29
CA LEU A 23 16.16 -11.54 -22.11
C LEU A 23 16.27 -11.05 -23.56
N GLY A 24 17.21 -11.60 -24.34
CA GLY A 24 17.43 -11.15 -25.70
C GLY A 24 18.36 -9.94 -25.82
N LYS A 25 18.32 -9.25 -26.99
CA LYS A 25 19.32 -8.22 -27.34
C LYS A 25 19.14 -6.92 -26.55
N ASP A 26 17.87 -6.50 -26.33
CA ASP A 26 17.56 -5.17 -25.82
C ASP A 26 16.66 -5.18 -24.57
N VAL A 27 16.47 -6.34 -23.93
CA VAL A 27 15.65 -6.48 -22.73
C VAL A 27 16.46 -7.09 -21.59
N ASN A 28 16.52 -6.38 -20.48
CA ASN A 28 17.10 -6.86 -19.24
C ASN A 28 16.00 -6.99 -18.18
N LEU A 29 16.01 -8.10 -17.46
CA LEU A 29 15.12 -8.37 -16.33
C LEU A 29 15.97 -8.40 -15.05
N LYS A 30 15.54 -7.60 -14.07
CA LYS A 30 16.04 -7.67 -12.71
C LYS A 30 14.94 -8.25 -11.82
N ILE A 31 15.21 -9.38 -11.19
CA ILE A 31 14.34 -9.98 -10.17
C ILE A 31 14.87 -9.52 -8.81
N TYR A 32 13.97 -9.07 -7.94
CA TYR A 32 14.29 -8.66 -6.58
C TYR A 32 13.17 -9.06 -5.62
N GLY A 33 13.45 -9.06 -4.35
CA GLY A 33 12.47 -9.34 -3.32
C GLY A 33 13.10 -9.46 -1.94
N HIS A 34 12.24 -9.69 -0.98
CA HIS A 34 12.65 -9.97 0.39
C HIS A 34 11.61 -10.86 1.07
N VAL A 35 12.07 -11.63 2.02
CA VAL A 35 11.22 -12.29 3.01
C VAL A 35 11.21 -11.41 4.26
N ARG A 36 10.01 -11.11 4.76
CA ARG A 36 9.83 -10.31 5.96
C ARG A 36 8.88 -11.03 6.90
N THR A 37 9.30 -11.20 8.13
CA THR A 37 8.47 -11.68 9.23
C THR A 37 8.30 -10.57 10.25
N ASP A 38 7.08 -10.22 10.56
CA ASP A 38 6.71 -9.25 11.59
C ASP A 38 6.23 -10.01 12.82
N ILE A 39 6.81 -9.73 13.97
CA ILE A 39 6.38 -10.26 15.27
C ILE A 39 6.04 -9.06 16.14
N TYR A 40 4.89 -9.08 16.77
CA TYR A 40 4.49 -7.99 17.65
C TYR A 40 3.69 -8.46 18.85
N TYR A 41 3.72 -7.64 19.87
CA TYR A 41 2.98 -7.79 21.10
C TYR A 41 2.30 -6.46 21.41
N ASN A 42 1.02 -6.54 21.76
CA ASN A 42 0.22 -5.42 22.22
C ASN A 42 -0.23 -5.69 23.64
N SER A 43 -0.01 -4.73 24.53
CA SER A 43 -0.44 -4.81 25.92
C SER A 43 -1.93 -4.52 26.14
N ARG A 44 -2.66 -4.19 25.06
CA ARG A 44 -4.07 -3.87 25.06
C ARG A 44 -4.64 -4.12 23.66
N ASP A 45 -5.92 -4.43 23.58
CA ASP A 45 -6.60 -4.58 22.31
C ASP A 45 -6.67 -3.24 21.54
N ASN A 46 -6.66 -3.30 20.21
CA ASN A 46 -6.57 -2.15 19.34
C ASN A 46 -7.72 -2.12 18.34
N VAL A 47 -8.11 -0.92 17.93
CA VAL A 47 -8.89 -0.75 16.70
C VAL A 47 -7.96 -1.03 15.53
N GLN A 48 -8.26 -2.08 14.79
CA GLN A 48 -7.38 -2.62 13.78
C GLN A 48 -8.15 -3.09 12.55
N SER A 49 -7.44 -3.22 11.44
CA SER A 49 -7.92 -3.94 10.27
C SER A 49 -6.82 -4.91 9.81
N VAL A 50 -7.21 -5.92 9.02
CA VAL A 50 -6.27 -6.94 8.53
C VAL A 50 -5.55 -7.62 9.71
N ASP A 51 -6.32 -8.08 10.67
CA ASP A 51 -5.90 -8.92 11.78
C ASP A 51 -4.60 -8.44 12.47
N GLY A 52 -4.63 -7.18 12.93
CA GLY A 52 -3.51 -6.57 13.65
C GLY A 52 -2.35 -6.07 12.79
N LEU A 53 -2.40 -6.22 11.47
CA LEU A 53 -1.40 -5.67 10.57
C LEU A 53 -1.58 -4.17 10.29
N PHE A 54 -2.73 -3.62 10.69
CA PHE A 54 -3.09 -2.24 10.47
C PHE A 54 -3.74 -1.67 11.72
N TYR A 55 -2.93 -1.08 12.59
CA TYR A 55 -3.41 -0.46 13.84
C TYR A 55 -3.82 0.97 13.62
N SER A 56 -4.89 1.38 14.29
CA SER A 56 -5.30 2.77 14.35
C SER A 56 -4.97 3.38 15.71
N TYR A 57 -5.52 2.82 16.77
CA TYR A 57 -5.34 3.28 18.15
C TYR A 57 -5.78 2.20 19.13
N PRO A 58 -5.34 2.25 20.41
CA PRO A 58 -5.84 1.37 21.45
C PRO A 58 -7.34 1.58 21.68
N LYS A 59 -8.07 0.52 21.94
CA LYS A 59 -9.48 0.62 22.35
C LYS A 59 -9.60 1.21 23.75
N ASP A 60 -10.66 1.96 23.98
CA ASP A 60 -11.01 2.49 25.30
C ASP A 60 -11.33 1.37 26.29
N GLU A 61 -11.27 1.70 27.57
CA GLU A 61 -11.71 0.80 28.64
C GLU A 61 -13.20 0.53 28.53
N VAL A 62 -13.56 -0.76 28.54
CA VAL A 62 -14.96 -1.21 28.59
C VAL A 62 -15.06 -2.29 29.65
N LEU A 63 -15.78 -1.98 30.76
CA LEU A 63 -15.93 -2.91 31.86
C LEU A 63 -17.05 -3.90 31.62
N ASP A 64 -16.79 -5.17 31.92
CA ASP A 64 -17.80 -6.20 32.03
C ASP A 64 -18.64 -6.04 33.32
N PRO A 65 -19.73 -6.82 33.55
CA PRO A 65 -20.49 -6.77 34.78
C PRO A 65 -19.72 -7.07 36.07
N ASN A 66 -18.52 -7.67 35.96
CA ASN A 66 -17.65 -7.99 37.07
C ASN A 66 -16.56 -6.90 37.30
N GLY A 67 -16.57 -5.84 36.51
CA GLY A 67 -15.60 -4.76 36.58
C GLY A 67 -14.26 -5.03 35.89
N ASN A 68 -14.15 -6.04 35.02
CA ASN A 68 -12.96 -6.31 34.26
C ASN A 68 -12.99 -5.58 32.90
N ASP A 69 -11.87 -5.01 32.51
CA ASP A 69 -11.75 -4.37 31.21
C ASP A 69 -11.62 -5.43 30.09
N ILE A 70 -12.65 -5.57 29.26
CA ILE A 70 -12.68 -6.53 28.17
C ILE A 70 -11.69 -6.21 27.03
N ASN A 71 -11.22 -4.96 26.94
CA ASN A 71 -10.21 -4.52 26.00
C ASN A 71 -8.79 -4.49 26.60
N GLY A 72 -8.66 -4.83 27.88
CA GLY A 72 -7.40 -4.84 28.62
C GLY A 72 -6.53 -6.06 28.37
N SER A 73 -6.96 -6.98 27.53
CA SER A 73 -6.23 -8.20 27.19
C SER A 73 -5.04 -7.89 26.27
N ASP A 74 -3.93 -8.54 26.57
CA ASP A 74 -2.77 -8.52 25.70
C ASP A 74 -2.93 -9.52 24.54
N ASN A 75 -2.25 -9.24 23.44
CA ASN A 75 -2.18 -10.13 22.30
C ASN A 75 -0.81 -10.10 21.62
N SER A 76 -0.47 -11.16 20.95
CA SER A 76 0.72 -11.25 20.12
C SER A 76 0.42 -11.98 18.82
N ASN A 77 1.12 -11.62 17.77
CA ASN A 77 0.94 -12.29 16.50
C ASN A 77 2.25 -12.28 15.68
N MET A 78 2.31 -13.15 14.67
CA MET A 78 3.44 -13.25 13.77
C MET A 78 2.95 -13.41 12.33
N TYR A 79 3.43 -12.57 11.41
CA TYR A 79 3.05 -12.59 10.00
C TYR A 79 4.26 -12.50 9.09
N ALA A 80 4.20 -13.20 7.95
CA ALA A 80 5.19 -13.10 6.87
C ALA A 80 4.62 -12.48 5.58
N VAL A 81 3.41 -11.94 5.64
CA VAL A 81 2.62 -11.50 4.47
C VAL A 81 3.18 -10.26 3.76
N TYR A 82 4.09 -9.52 4.40
CA TYR A 82 4.81 -8.42 3.76
C TYR A 82 6.04 -8.86 2.96
N SER A 83 6.30 -10.17 2.88
CA SER A 83 7.27 -10.70 1.94
C SER A 83 6.89 -10.30 0.52
N ARG A 84 7.88 -9.92 -0.27
CA ARG A 84 7.68 -9.24 -1.55
C ARG A 84 8.53 -9.83 -2.63
N MET A 85 8.00 -9.83 -3.86
CA MET A 85 8.73 -10.13 -5.09
C MET A 85 8.42 -9.07 -6.15
N GLY A 86 9.40 -8.73 -6.95
CA GLY A 86 9.26 -7.76 -8.02
C GLY A 86 10.18 -8.05 -9.20
N PHE A 87 9.77 -7.50 -10.33
CA PHE A 87 10.42 -7.61 -11.62
C PHE A 87 10.57 -6.22 -12.23
N ASP A 88 11.81 -5.80 -12.45
CA ASP A 88 12.12 -4.58 -13.18
C ASP A 88 12.63 -4.97 -14.57
N PHE A 89 11.95 -4.48 -15.60
CA PHE A 89 12.30 -4.67 -17.00
C PHE A 89 12.90 -3.37 -17.54
N ALA A 90 14.09 -3.45 -18.13
CA ALA A 90 14.60 -2.43 -19.02
C ALA A 90 14.33 -2.90 -20.45
N GLY A 91 13.58 -2.12 -21.21
CA GLY A 91 13.18 -2.44 -22.57
C GLY A 91 14.00 -1.70 -23.63
N PRO A 92 13.69 -1.93 -24.90
CA PRO A 92 14.33 -1.25 -26.03
C PRO A 92 14.01 0.25 -26.03
N MET A 93 14.80 1.02 -26.73
CA MET A 93 14.46 2.41 -27.03
C MET A 93 13.27 2.48 -27.99
N ILE A 94 12.29 3.35 -27.67
CA ILE A 94 11.20 3.70 -28.60
C ILE A 94 11.39 5.14 -29.01
N GLY A 95 11.86 5.36 -30.22
CA GLY A 95 12.33 6.68 -30.63
C GLY A 95 13.48 7.16 -29.74
N LYS A 96 13.28 8.28 -29.04
CA LYS A 96 14.25 8.82 -28.06
C LYS A 96 13.95 8.43 -26.61
N ALA A 97 12.89 7.69 -26.35
CA ALA A 97 12.50 7.28 -25.02
C ALA A 97 13.21 5.99 -24.61
N LYS A 98 13.80 5.99 -23.41
CA LYS A 98 14.16 4.76 -22.72
C LYS A 98 12.90 4.16 -22.13
N THR A 99 12.65 2.87 -22.38
CA THR A 99 11.46 2.19 -21.85
C THR A 99 11.81 1.30 -20.69
N SER A 100 10.90 1.23 -19.72
CA SER A 100 10.99 0.27 -18.61
C SER A 100 9.61 -0.16 -18.18
N ALA A 101 9.52 -1.29 -17.50
CA ALA A 101 8.30 -1.75 -16.86
C ALA A 101 8.62 -2.31 -15.47
N LYS A 102 7.63 -2.29 -14.59
CA LYS A 102 7.73 -2.87 -13.25
C LYS A 102 6.49 -3.69 -12.95
N ILE A 103 6.69 -4.87 -12.35
CA ILE A 103 5.64 -5.63 -11.69
C ILE A 103 6.13 -5.95 -10.28
N GLU A 104 5.31 -5.67 -9.26
CA GLU A 104 5.63 -5.98 -7.87
C GLU A 104 4.38 -6.45 -7.14
N PHE A 105 4.52 -7.44 -6.29
CA PHE A 105 3.45 -7.99 -5.47
C PHE A 105 3.93 -8.41 -4.07
N ASP A 106 3.00 -8.48 -3.12
CA ASP A 106 3.17 -9.06 -1.80
C ASP A 106 2.00 -10.00 -1.47
N PHE A 107 2.01 -10.63 -0.30
CA PHE A 107 1.02 -11.61 0.12
C PHE A 107 0.04 -11.05 1.17
N ARG A 108 -0.04 -9.75 1.34
CA ARG A 108 -0.89 -9.15 2.37
C ARG A 108 -2.40 -9.29 2.10
N GLY A 109 -2.81 -9.56 0.87
CA GLY A 109 -4.23 -9.58 0.50
C GLY A 109 -4.92 -8.21 0.65
N ASN A 110 -6.24 -8.20 0.70
CA ASN A 110 -7.07 -7.00 0.76
C ASN A 110 -7.99 -6.91 1.99
N GLY A 111 -7.81 -7.75 2.97
CA GLY A 111 -8.62 -7.81 4.18
C GLY A 111 -8.39 -9.11 4.94
N ASN A 112 -9.10 -9.31 6.04
CA ASN A 112 -8.97 -10.50 6.88
C ASN A 112 -9.31 -11.79 6.14
N ASP A 113 -10.36 -11.76 5.31
CA ASP A 113 -10.82 -12.93 4.55
C ASP A 113 -9.84 -13.38 3.45
N ASN A 114 -8.93 -12.49 3.07
CA ASN A 114 -7.96 -12.70 2.00
C ASN A 114 -6.51 -12.54 2.50
N LEU A 115 -6.27 -12.75 3.77
CA LEU A 115 -4.93 -12.74 4.33
C LEU A 115 -4.08 -13.83 3.67
N SER A 116 -2.86 -13.53 3.32
CA SER A 116 -1.93 -14.36 2.52
C SER A 116 -2.26 -14.47 1.03
N ALA A 117 -3.30 -13.82 0.54
CA ALA A 117 -3.55 -13.73 -0.91
C ALA A 117 -2.56 -12.79 -1.59
N LEU A 118 -2.22 -13.14 -2.82
CA LEU A 118 -1.34 -12.31 -3.66
C LEU A 118 -1.99 -10.95 -3.94
N ARG A 119 -1.26 -9.86 -3.70
CA ARG A 119 -1.71 -8.50 -3.94
C ARG A 119 -0.78 -7.79 -4.90
N LEU A 120 -1.33 -7.32 -6.03
CA LEU A 120 -0.59 -6.49 -6.98
C LEU A 120 -0.31 -5.11 -6.37
N ARG A 121 0.95 -4.72 -6.31
CA ARG A 121 1.40 -3.44 -5.79
C ARG A 121 1.69 -2.45 -6.91
N HIS A 122 2.56 -2.84 -7.81
CA HIS A 122 2.96 -2.04 -8.96
C HIS A 122 2.85 -2.87 -10.23
N ALA A 123 2.29 -2.28 -11.28
CA ALA A 123 2.27 -2.81 -12.63
C ALA A 123 2.17 -1.63 -13.59
N TYR A 124 3.30 -1.19 -14.13
CA TYR A 124 3.33 -0.02 -14.99
C TYR A 124 4.45 -0.07 -16.02
N PHE A 125 4.26 0.69 -17.08
CA PHE A 125 5.27 1.06 -18.06
C PHE A 125 5.74 2.47 -17.81
N ASN A 126 7.01 2.73 -18.12
CA ASN A 126 7.60 4.06 -18.02
C ASN A 126 8.36 4.39 -19.31
N PHE A 127 8.16 5.59 -19.81
CA PHE A 127 8.83 6.18 -20.95
C PHE A 127 9.63 7.38 -20.47
N ASP A 128 10.94 7.38 -20.69
CA ASP A 128 11.86 8.39 -20.17
C ASP A 128 12.63 9.08 -21.31
N TRP A 129 12.35 10.35 -21.50
CA TRP A 129 13.07 11.25 -22.44
C TRP A 129 14.08 12.15 -21.70
N GLY A 130 14.55 11.78 -20.53
CA GLY A 130 15.44 12.57 -19.69
C GLY A 130 14.67 13.54 -18.79
N LYS A 131 14.40 14.75 -19.31
CA LYS A 131 13.63 15.75 -18.54
C LYS A 131 12.15 15.40 -18.42
N ASN A 132 11.60 14.68 -19.39
CA ASN A 132 10.19 14.32 -19.45
C ASN A 132 10.02 12.83 -19.26
N LYS A 133 9.05 12.44 -18.44
CA LYS A 133 8.70 11.03 -18.19
C LYS A 133 7.20 10.85 -18.25
N VAL A 134 6.77 9.73 -18.81
CA VAL A 134 5.38 9.30 -18.81
C VAL A 134 5.31 7.90 -18.21
N LEU A 135 4.46 7.73 -17.20
CA LEU A 135 4.16 6.45 -16.57
C LEU A 135 2.71 6.09 -16.87
N VAL A 136 2.48 4.83 -17.25
CA VAL A 136 1.13 4.30 -17.52
C VAL A 136 0.97 2.97 -16.77
N GLY A 137 -0.02 2.88 -15.91
CA GLY A 137 -0.33 1.68 -15.15
C GLY A 137 -0.53 1.93 -13.67
N GLN A 138 -0.54 0.86 -12.87
CA GLN A 138 -0.81 0.93 -11.44
C GLN A 138 0.47 1.20 -10.64
N THR A 139 0.45 2.24 -9.82
CA THR A 139 1.51 2.55 -8.84
C THR A 139 0.96 3.40 -7.70
N SER A 140 1.82 3.79 -6.77
CA SER A 140 1.45 4.65 -5.64
C SER A 140 0.86 5.97 -6.09
N HIS A 141 -0.09 6.47 -5.30
CA HIS A 141 -0.74 7.76 -5.53
C HIS A 141 0.31 8.88 -5.68
N PRO A 142 0.09 9.88 -6.54
CA PRO A 142 1.04 10.99 -6.72
C PRO A 142 1.45 11.70 -5.44
N PHE A 143 0.55 11.81 -4.47
CA PHE A 143 0.82 12.45 -3.17
C PHE A 143 1.65 11.60 -2.20
N PHE A 144 1.90 10.34 -2.50
CA PHE A 144 2.81 9.53 -1.67
C PHE A 144 4.26 10.03 -1.71
N GLY A 145 4.62 10.73 -2.79
CA GLY A 145 5.98 11.22 -2.99
C GLY A 145 6.95 10.15 -3.44
N GLU A 146 8.23 10.52 -3.52
CA GLU A 146 9.31 9.63 -3.97
C GLU A 146 10.09 9.01 -2.81
N VAL A 147 10.03 9.65 -1.64
CA VAL A 147 10.75 9.22 -0.44
C VAL A 147 9.75 8.63 0.54
N SER A 148 9.92 7.35 0.85
CA SER A 148 9.15 6.72 1.91
C SER A 148 9.60 7.25 3.28
N PRO A 149 8.69 7.64 4.17
CA PRO A 149 9.05 8.07 5.51
C PRO A 149 9.74 6.93 6.28
N GLN A 150 10.76 7.30 7.06
CA GLN A 150 11.48 6.36 7.93
C GLN A 150 10.67 6.13 9.22
N ILE A 151 9.72 5.22 9.16
CA ILE A 151 8.91 4.81 10.30
C ILE A 151 8.90 3.29 10.41
N LEU A 152 8.71 2.78 11.61
CA LEU A 152 8.72 1.33 11.89
C LEU A 152 7.58 0.61 11.16
N ASN A 153 6.40 1.20 11.14
CA ASN A 153 5.24 0.65 10.46
C ASN A 153 4.40 1.77 9.83
N LEU A 154 4.36 1.80 8.49
CA LEU A 154 3.56 2.78 7.73
C LEU A 154 2.06 2.68 7.97
N ASN A 155 1.59 1.55 8.49
CA ASN A 155 0.17 1.29 8.67
C ASN A 155 -0.32 1.59 10.10
N THR A 156 0.56 2.00 10.98
CA THR A 156 0.22 2.22 12.40
C THR A 156 -0.06 3.69 12.66
N GLY A 157 -1.26 3.98 13.16
CA GLY A 157 -1.62 5.30 13.69
C GLY A 157 -1.65 6.45 12.69
N SER A 158 -1.73 6.18 11.39
CA SER A 158 -1.72 7.22 10.36
C SER A 158 -3.13 7.61 9.95
N PRO A 159 -3.64 8.79 10.29
CA PRO A 159 -4.95 9.26 9.85
C PRO A 159 -4.98 9.65 8.37
N PHE A 160 -3.85 10.05 7.80
CA PHE A 160 -3.70 10.37 6.39
C PHE A 160 -2.89 9.29 5.67
N GLN A 161 -3.49 8.68 4.67
CA GLN A 161 -2.92 7.53 3.98
C GLN A 161 -2.83 7.72 2.46
N PRO A 162 -1.78 8.40 1.98
CA PRO A 162 -1.53 8.55 0.55
C PRO A 162 -0.95 7.28 -0.09
N PHE A 163 -1.05 6.13 0.59
CA PHE A 163 -0.45 4.86 0.15
C PHE A 163 -1.27 4.12 -0.90
N GLY A 164 -2.45 4.63 -1.23
CA GLY A 164 -3.30 4.05 -2.27
C GLY A 164 -2.50 3.77 -3.54
N ARG A 165 -2.76 2.64 -4.17
CA ARG A 165 -2.22 2.28 -5.47
C ARG A 165 -3.37 2.19 -6.45
N ALA A 166 -3.26 2.93 -7.54
CA ALA A 166 -4.31 3.00 -8.53
C ALA A 166 -3.72 3.03 -9.93
N PRO A 167 -4.45 2.52 -10.94
CA PRO A 167 -4.13 2.76 -12.33
C PRO A 167 -4.10 4.26 -12.60
N GLN A 168 -3.11 4.70 -13.36
CA GLN A 168 -2.89 6.11 -13.64
C GLN A 168 -2.08 6.34 -14.90
N ILE A 169 -2.23 7.52 -15.47
CA ILE A 169 -1.32 8.09 -16.45
C ILE A 169 -0.69 9.30 -15.78
N ARG A 170 0.63 9.29 -15.65
CA ARG A 170 1.39 10.33 -14.95
C ARG A 170 2.46 10.92 -15.87
N TYR A 171 2.41 12.21 -16.04
CA TYR A 171 3.47 12.97 -16.69
C TYR A 171 4.32 13.68 -15.64
N ARG A 172 5.63 13.70 -15.85
CA ARG A 172 6.59 14.40 -15.00
C ARG A 172 7.57 15.17 -15.87
N HIS A 173 7.81 16.42 -15.48
CA HIS A 173 8.83 17.28 -16.05
C HIS A 173 9.82 17.71 -15.00
N ASN A 174 11.12 17.50 -15.25
CA ASN A 174 12.22 17.94 -14.39
C ASN A 174 12.96 19.11 -15.06
N SER A 175 12.98 20.26 -14.39
CA SER A 175 13.70 21.47 -14.79
C SER A 175 14.71 21.87 -13.72
N GLY A 176 15.72 21.02 -13.47
CA GLY A 176 16.70 21.25 -12.42
C GLY A 176 16.09 21.20 -11.02
N ALA A 177 15.94 22.34 -10.36
CA ALA A 177 15.38 22.43 -9.01
C ALA A 177 13.86 22.25 -8.95
N LEU A 178 13.15 22.39 -10.08
CA LEU A 178 11.70 22.27 -10.14
C LEU A 178 11.28 20.97 -10.79
N GLN A 179 10.42 20.23 -10.10
CA GLN A 179 9.74 19.06 -10.61
C GLN A 179 8.24 19.31 -10.68
N LEU A 180 7.69 19.28 -11.88
CA LEU A 180 6.25 19.37 -12.13
C LEU A 180 5.68 17.99 -12.42
N GLN A 181 4.51 17.71 -11.89
CA GLN A 181 3.82 16.45 -12.09
C GLN A 181 2.33 16.68 -12.31
N ALA A 182 1.79 16.00 -13.33
CA ALA A 182 0.35 15.89 -13.56
C ALA A 182 -0.03 14.41 -13.68
N ALA A 183 -1.18 14.02 -13.14
CA ALA A 183 -1.64 12.65 -13.19
C ALA A 183 -3.16 12.58 -13.34
N ALA A 184 -3.62 11.67 -14.19
CA ALA A 184 -4.99 11.19 -14.22
C ALA A 184 -5.03 9.84 -13.48
N VAL A 185 -5.82 9.73 -12.42
CA VAL A 185 -5.83 8.59 -11.49
C VAL A 185 -7.21 7.95 -11.44
N TRP A 186 -7.30 6.65 -11.67
CA TRP A 186 -8.51 5.85 -11.43
C TRP A 186 -8.45 5.29 -10.01
N GLN A 187 -9.02 6.04 -9.06
CA GLN A 187 -8.91 5.72 -7.62
C GLN A 187 -9.55 4.37 -7.29
N SER A 188 -8.72 3.38 -6.99
CA SER A 188 -9.17 2.01 -6.68
C SER A 188 -9.05 1.64 -5.19
N GLN A 189 -8.20 2.33 -4.42
CA GLN A 189 -7.97 2.12 -2.99
C GLN A 189 -8.21 3.41 -2.23
N PHE A 190 -8.78 3.31 -1.01
CA PHE A 190 -9.11 4.45 -0.15
C PHE A 190 -10.01 5.49 -0.84
N LYS A 191 -10.82 5.04 -1.78
CA LYS A 191 -11.73 5.88 -2.54
C LYS A 191 -12.89 6.35 -1.67
N SER A 192 -13.40 7.55 -1.96
CA SER A 192 -14.71 7.97 -1.47
C SER A 192 -15.80 7.11 -2.12
N HIS A 193 -16.75 6.67 -1.34
CA HIS A 193 -17.91 5.95 -1.86
C HIS A 193 -19.03 6.90 -2.34
N GLY A 194 -18.80 8.19 -2.20
CA GLY A 194 -19.84 9.20 -2.49
C GLY A 194 -20.99 9.12 -1.49
N PRO A 195 -22.03 9.96 -1.67
CA PRO A 195 -23.22 9.88 -0.86
C PRO A 195 -23.95 8.56 -1.12
N THR A 196 -24.31 7.86 -0.05
CA THR A 196 -25.15 6.67 -0.11
C THR A 196 -26.62 7.11 -0.12
N ALA A 197 -27.46 6.46 -0.94
CA ALA A 197 -28.90 6.68 -0.85
C ALA A 197 -29.37 6.24 0.55
N ASP A 198 -30.10 7.11 1.22
CA ASP A 198 -30.76 6.76 2.46
C ASP A 198 -31.88 5.76 2.15
N ASP A 199 -31.80 4.57 2.67
CA ASP A 199 -32.82 3.52 2.54
C ASP A 199 -33.85 3.59 3.66
N GLY A 200 -33.90 4.70 4.41
CA GLY A 200 -34.81 4.92 5.53
C GLY A 200 -34.39 4.17 6.81
N THR A 201 -33.29 3.43 6.81
CA THR A 201 -32.81 2.68 7.99
C THR A 201 -31.78 3.46 8.79
N GLY A 202 -31.37 4.63 8.33
CA GLY A 202 -30.26 5.42 8.88
C GLY A 202 -28.90 4.76 8.70
N LYS A 203 -28.86 3.62 8.03
CA LYS A 203 -27.65 2.91 7.64
C LYS A 203 -27.52 3.00 6.13
N GLY A 204 -26.76 3.98 5.66
CA GLY A 204 -26.49 4.11 4.23
C GLY A 204 -26.04 2.77 3.64
N ASN A 205 -26.82 2.24 2.70
CA ASN A 205 -26.49 0.98 2.06
C ASN A 205 -25.45 1.20 0.99
N ALA A 206 -24.24 0.74 1.21
CA ALA A 206 -23.13 0.82 0.24
C ALA A 206 -23.45 0.20 -1.13
N ARG A 207 -24.52 -0.61 -1.23
CA ARG A 207 -25.00 -1.20 -2.49
C ARG A 207 -25.82 -0.23 -3.33
N ASN A 208 -26.41 0.80 -2.71
CA ASN A 208 -27.20 1.82 -3.38
C ASN A 208 -26.38 3.06 -3.75
N GLN A 209 -25.11 2.88 -4.01
CA GLN A 209 -24.26 3.96 -4.53
C GLN A 209 -24.84 4.45 -5.87
N TYR A 210 -24.75 5.76 -6.09
CA TYR A 210 -25.13 6.34 -7.36
C TYR A 210 -24.48 5.66 -8.56
N PRO A 211 -25.15 5.65 -9.74
CA PRO A 211 -24.58 5.03 -10.95
C PRO A 211 -23.18 5.49 -11.30
N HIS A 212 -22.79 6.67 -10.87
CA HIS A 212 -21.46 7.26 -11.07
C HIS A 212 -20.32 6.51 -10.38
N LYS A 213 -20.62 5.64 -9.41
CA LYS A 213 -19.61 4.80 -8.79
C LYS A 213 -18.83 3.92 -9.77
N ASN A 214 -19.46 3.63 -10.89
CA ASN A 214 -18.85 2.86 -11.98
C ASN A 214 -18.31 3.76 -13.10
N SER A 215 -18.36 5.09 -12.90
CA SER A 215 -17.69 5.99 -13.82
C SER A 215 -16.20 5.74 -13.72
N ASN A 216 -15.63 5.22 -14.78
CA ASN A 216 -14.19 5.06 -14.92
C ASN A 216 -13.53 6.41 -15.27
N ILE A 217 -14.06 7.51 -14.76
CA ILE A 217 -13.51 8.84 -14.99
C ILE A 217 -12.31 9.00 -14.05
N PRO A 218 -11.11 9.27 -14.58
CA PRO A 218 -9.95 9.52 -13.76
C PRO A 218 -10.08 10.84 -13.00
N GLU A 219 -9.54 10.87 -11.78
CA GLU A 219 -9.32 12.10 -11.04
C GLU A 219 -8.06 12.82 -11.60
N LEU A 220 -8.17 14.12 -11.85
CA LEU A 220 -7.10 14.96 -12.37
C LEU A 220 -6.37 15.72 -11.25
#